data_2f43137509deadfc95cba7e51ad984e2
#
_entry.id   2f43137509deadfc95cba7e51ad984e2
#
_cell.length_a   1.000
_cell.length_b   1.000
_cell.length_c   1.000
_cell.angle_alpha   90.00
_cell.angle_beta   90.00
_cell.angle_gamma   90.00
#
_symmetry.space_group_name_H-M   'P 1'
#
loop_
_entity.id
_entity.type
_entity.pdbx_description
1 polymer ?
#
loop_
_entity_poly.entity_id
_entity_poly.type
_entity_poly.pdbx_seq_one_letter_code
_entity_poly.pdbx_strand_id
1 'polypeptide(L)'
;MVKHNITNVGGSIVKQDDRYVVRDNTTLTNLVLSSTNLNPDKQTTGHGHAGQEEVYIFVGGYGEMILIDTNGKHHDTPVTSGDIVLIPDGWFHRVCAGPEGCDFVCVFDGRRGNKT
;
A
#
# COMPACT_ATOMS: atom_id res chain seq x y z
N MET A 1 -3.81 -22.56 1.87
CA MET A 1 -5.08 -21.84 2.08
C MET A 1 -5.20 -20.73 1.07
N VAL A 2 -6.30 -20.70 0.34
CA VAL A 2 -6.51 -19.73 -0.74
C VAL A 2 -7.46 -18.59 -0.38
N LYS A 3 -8.11 -18.67 0.79
CA LYS A 3 -9.06 -17.65 1.23
C LYS A 3 -8.52 -16.93 2.47
N HIS A 4 -8.50 -15.61 2.43
CA HIS A 4 -8.06 -14.75 3.52
C HIS A 4 -9.07 -13.64 3.77
N ASN A 5 -8.78 -12.77 4.72
CA ASN A 5 -9.65 -11.66 5.09
C ASN A 5 -8.86 -10.36 4.96
N ILE A 6 -9.55 -9.24 4.69
CA ILE A 6 -8.89 -7.94 4.56
C ILE A 6 -8.23 -7.49 5.87
N THR A 7 -8.60 -8.08 7.00
CA THR A 7 -7.97 -7.80 8.30
C THR A 7 -6.84 -8.77 8.61
N ASN A 8 -6.68 -9.81 7.82
CA ASN A 8 -5.59 -10.79 8.00
C ASN A 8 -5.31 -11.45 6.65
N VAL A 9 -4.31 -10.93 5.95
CA VAL A 9 -3.93 -11.41 4.62
C VAL A 9 -3.22 -12.77 4.64
N GLY A 10 -2.96 -13.34 5.81
CA GLY A 10 -2.31 -14.65 5.94
C GLY A 10 -0.82 -14.63 5.65
N GLY A 11 -0.21 -13.46 5.72
CA GLY A 11 1.20 -13.29 5.43
C GLY A 11 2.09 -13.22 6.66
N SER A 12 3.37 -13.03 6.42
CA SER A 12 4.38 -12.82 7.45
C SER A 12 4.75 -11.35 7.54
N ILE A 13 5.14 -10.89 8.72
CA ILE A 13 5.65 -9.53 8.90
C ILE A 13 6.96 -9.41 8.14
N VAL A 14 7.02 -8.47 7.20
CA VAL A 14 8.22 -8.18 6.40
C VAL A 14 8.87 -6.86 6.80
N LYS A 15 8.11 -5.98 7.46
CA LYS A 15 8.62 -4.71 7.94
C LYS A 15 7.79 -4.24 9.12
N GLN A 16 8.49 -3.74 10.15
CA GLN A 16 7.83 -3.23 11.35
C GLN A 16 8.73 -2.20 12.03
N ASP A 17 8.18 -1.03 12.29
CA ASP A 17 8.84 0.03 13.05
C ASP A 17 7.76 0.92 13.71
N ASP A 18 8.13 2.11 14.20
CA ASP A 18 7.19 3.02 14.84
C ASP A 18 6.14 3.60 13.89
N ARG A 19 6.34 3.47 12.60
CA ARG A 19 5.40 3.96 11.58
C ARG A 19 4.29 2.96 11.30
N TYR A 20 4.62 1.67 11.17
CA TYR A 20 3.67 0.69 10.63
C TYR A 20 4.12 -0.75 10.86
N VAL A 21 3.17 -1.65 10.56
CA VAL A 21 3.44 -3.08 10.39
C VAL A 21 3.02 -3.46 8.97
N VAL A 22 3.93 -4.07 8.22
CA VAL A 22 3.67 -4.57 6.87
C VAL A 22 3.77 -6.09 6.86
N ARG A 23 2.73 -6.73 6.31
CA ARG A 23 2.68 -8.18 6.14
C ARG A 23 2.51 -8.49 4.67
N ASP A 24 3.29 -9.47 4.17
CA ASP A 24 3.19 -9.93 2.79
C ASP A 24 2.78 -11.39 2.74
N ASN A 25 1.75 -11.67 1.94
CA ASN A 25 1.36 -13.03 1.58
C ASN A 25 1.95 -13.33 0.19
N THR A 26 2.87 -14.29 0.14
CA THR A 26 3.62 -14.65 -1.06
C THR A 26 3.30 -16.08 -1.53
N THR A 27 2.11 -16.57 -1.25
CA THR A 27 1.72 -17.93 -1.64
C THR A 27 1.51 -18.07 -3.14
N LEU A 28 1.19 -16.99 -3.85
CA LEU A 28 1.12 -17.01 -5.31
C LEU A 28 2.51 -16.83 -5.91
N THR A 29 2.69 -17.33 -7.13
CA THR A 29 4.00 -17.29 -7.79
C THR A 29 4.40 -15.87 -8.20
N ASN A 30 3.46 -15.09 -8.72
CA ASN A 30 3.77 -13.79 -9.31
C ASN A 30 3.25 -12.61 -8.50
N LEU A 31 2.09 -12.74 -7.89
CA LEU A 31 1.45 -11.63 -7.19
C LEU A 31 1.69 -11.74 -5.69
N VAL A 32 1.91 -10.59 -5.07
CA VAL A 32 1.99 -10.46 -3.61
C VAL A 32 0.76 -9.72 -3.14
N LEU A 33 0.13 -10.24 -2.09
CA LEU A 33 -0.93 -9.54 -1.36
C LEU A 33 -0.30 -9.00 -0.07
N SER A 34 -0.27 -7.68 0.06
CA SER A 34 0.38 -7.00 1.18
C SER A 34 -0.65 -6.26 2.02
N SER A 35 -0.45 -6.22 3.32
CA SER A 35 -1.23 -5.35 4.20
C SER A 35 -0.32 -4.41 4.96
N THR A 36 -0.78 -3.17 5.16
CA THR A 36 -0.08 -2.17 5.96
C THR A 36 -1.05 -1.61 7.00
N ASN A 37 -0.64 -1.66 8.26
CA ASN A 37 -1.33 -0.97 9.35
C ASN A 37 -0.46 0.22 9.72
N LEU A 38 -0.84 1.41 9.22
CA LEU A 38 -0.08 2.64 9.38
C LEU A 38 -0.57 3.39 10.63
N ASN A 39 0.35 3.68 11.52
CA ASN A 39 0.03 4.33 12.80
C ASN A 39 -0.44 5.77 12.61
N PRO A 40 -1.17 6.33 13.60
CA PRO A 40 -1.64 7.72 13.54
C PRO A 40 -0.53 8.70 13.20
N ASP A 41 -0.82 9.60 12.27
CA ASP A 41 0.03 10.70 11.83
C ASP A 41 1.38 10.29 11.23
N LYS A 42 1.54 9.00 10.90
CA LYS A 42 2.75 8.49 10.25
C LYS A 42 2.54 8.41 8.74
N GLN A 43 3.65 8.22 8.02
CA GLN A 43 3.61 8.08 6.57
C GLN A 43 4.54 6.97 6.11
N THR A 44 4.21 6.35 4.98
CA THR A 44 5.09 5.36 4.36
C THR A 44 6.29 6.07 3.72
N THR A 45 7.33 5.30 3.41
CA THR A 45 8.53 5.85 2.76
C THR A 45 8.21 6.47 1.41
N GLY A 46 7.34 5.82 0.65
CA GLY A 46 7.06 6.25 -0.71
C GLY A 46 8.11 5.80 -1.71
N HIS A 47 7.66 5.45 -2.88
CA HIS A 47 8.54 5.05 -3.99
C HIS A 47 7.77 5.04 -5.29
N GLY A 48 8.50 4.93 -6.41
CA GLY A 48 7.96 4.72 -7.73
C GLY A 48 9.01 4.14 -8.64
N HIS A 49 8.64 3.12 -9.41
CA HIS A 49 9.55 2.42 -10.32
C HIS A 49 8.87 2.16 -11.65
N ALA A 50 9.61 2.35 -12.74
CA ALA A 50 9.15 1.96 -14.05
C ALA A 50 8.91 0.45 -14.12
N GLY A 51 7.87 0.03 -14.82
CA GLY A 51 7.49 -1.37 -14.95
C GLY A 51 6.66 -1.91 -13.80
N GLN A 52 6.12 -1.06 -12.95
CA GLN A 52 5.42 -1.49 -11.75
C GLN A 52 4.09 -0.77 -11.59
N GLU A 53 3.02 -1.57 -11.60
CA GLU A 53 1.66 -1.11 -11.28
C GLU A 53 1.25 -1.68 -9.93
N GLU A 54 0.36 -0.97 -9.22
CA GLU A 54 -0.16 -1.45 -7.94
C GLU A 54 -1.63 -1.13 -7.79
N VAL A 55 -2.32 -1.96 -7.01
CA VAL A 55 -3.70 -1.70 -6.57
C VAL A 55 -3.67 -1.53 -5.06
N TYR A 56 -4.17 -0.40 -4.57
CA TYR A 56 -4.37 -0.15 -3.15
C TYR A 56 -5.85 -0.19 -2.82
N ILE A 57 -6.20 -0.89 -1.74
CA ILE A 57 -7.56 -0.99 -1.23
C ILE A 57 -7.53 -0.56 0.24
N PHE A 58 -8.19 0.55 0.55
CA PHE A 58 -8.20 1.10 1.91
C PHE A 58 -9.32 0.44 2.72
N VAL A 59 -8.99 -0.06 3.91
CA VAL A 59 -9.87 -0.91 4.69
C VAL A 59 -10.17 -0.38 6.09
N GLY A 60 -9.42 0.60 6.57
CA GLY A 60 -9.65 1.20 7.89
C GLY A 60 -8.97 2.54 8.05
N GLY A 61 -9.52 3.40 8.90
CA GLY A 61 -8.98 4.73 9.11
C GLY A 61 -9.12 5.63 7.90
N TYR A 62 -8.29 6.66 7.84
CA TYR A 62 -8.27 7.58 6.70
C TYR A 62 -6.93 8.30 6.62
N GLY A 63 -6.68 8.93 5.49
CA GLY A 63 -5.47 9.69 5.28
C GLY A 63 -5.46 10.38 3.93
N GLU A 64 -4.27 10.65 3.44
CA GLU A 64 -4.06 11.20 2.11
C GLU A 64 -3.05 10.36 1.37
N MET A 65 -3.32 10.08 0.10
CA MET A 65 -2.38 9.41 -0.77
C MET A 65 -1.72 10.43 -1.68
N ILE A 66 -0.41 10.51 -1.61
CA ILE A 66 0.39 11.35 -2.49
C ILE A 66 0.70 10.54 -3.73
N LEU A 67 0.34 11.08 -4.89
CA LEU A 67 0.55 10.45 -6.19
C LEU A 67 1.21 11.46 -7.12
N ILE A 68 2.35 11.09 -7.67
CA ILE A 68 3.10 11.97 -8.58
C ILE A 68 3.36 11.21 -9.87
N ASP A 69 2.87 11.73 -11.00
CA ASP A 69 3.03 11.07 -12.29
C ASP A 69 4.47 11.21 -12.82
N THR A 70 4.73 10.58 -13.95
CA THR A 70 6.07 10.55 -14.53
C THR A 70 6.54 11.92 -15.04
N ASN A 71 5.65 12.89 -15.14
CA ASN A 71 5.98 14.28 -15.51
C ASN A 71 6.12 15.18 -14.28
N GLY A 72 6.00 14.61 -13.07
CA GLY A 72 6.12 15.37 -11.83
C GLY A 72 4.83 16.06 -11.38
N LYS A 73 3.71 15.77 -12.04
CA LYS A 73 2.43 16.35 -11.65
C LYS A 73 1.79 15.55 -10.52
N HIS A 74 1.29 16.25 -9.52
CA HIS A 74 0.60 15.67 -8.38
C HIS A 74 -0.86 15.35 -8.70
N HIS A 75 -1.32 14.19 -8.21
CA HIS A 75 -2.70 13.74 -8.26
C HIS A 75 -3.14 13.29 -6.85
N ASP A 76 -2.72 14.03 -5.84
CA ASP A 76 -2.95 13.69 -4.43
C ASP A 76 -4.45 13.59 -4.17
N THR A 77 -4.84 12.61 -3.35
CA THR A 77 -6.25 12.36 -3.08
C THR A 77 -6.45 11.92 -1.62
N PRO A 78 -7.52 12.39 -0.96
CA PRO A 78 -7.89 11.83 0.33
C PRO A 78 -8.38 10.39 0.14
N VAL A 79 -8.11 9.55 1.14
CA VAL A 79 -8.49 8.13 1.12
C VAL A 79 -9.12 7.74 2.46
N THR A 80 -10.10 6.86 2.38
CA THR A 80 -10.78 6.31 3.55
C THR A 80 -11.21 4.88 3.26
N SER A 81 -11.73 4.19 4.26
CA SER A 81 -12.20 2.80 4.13
C SER A 81 -13.16 2.64 2.95
N GLY A 82 -12.88 1.67 2.09
CA GLY A 82 -13.66 1.39 0.89
C GLY A 82 -13.08 1.97 -0.39
N ASP A 83 -12.11 2.87 -0.31
CA ASP A 83 -11.50 3.46 -1.50
C ASP A 83 -10.52 2.51 -2.15
N ILE A 84 -10.46 2.57 -3.46
CA ILE A 84 -9.50 1.81 -4.28
C ILE A 84 -8.70 2.82 -5.10
N VAL A 85 -7.38 2.70 -5.07
CA VAL A 85 -6.49 3.54 -5.87
C VAL A 85 -5.69 2.65 -6.81
N LEU A 86 -5.76 2.96 -8.09
CA LEU A 86 -5.00 2.28 -9.13
C LEU A 86 -3.78 3.12 -9.46
N ILE A 87 -2.59 2.57 -9.24
CA ILE A 87 -1.34 3.30 -9.42
C ILE A 87 -0.72 2.89 -10.74
N PRO A 88 -0.68 3.81 -11.72
CA PRO A 88 -0.06 3.52 -13.01
C PRO A 88 1.44 3.28 -12.90
N ASP A 89 1.97 2.64 -13.93
CA ASP A 89 3.39 2.35 -14.05
C ASP A 89 4.24 3.60 -13.85
N GLY A 90 5.21 3.49 -12.97
CA GLY A 90 6.23 4.53 -12.77
C GLY A 90 5.81 5.70 -11.87
N TRP A 91 4.56 5.74 -11.41
CA TRP A 91 4.13 6.84 -10.53
C TRP A 91 4.73 6.68 -9.14
N PHE A 92 5.18 7.80 -8.57
CA PHE A 92 5.53 7.86 -7.15
C PHE A 92 4.25 7.82 -6.31
N HIS A 93 4.29 7.08 -5.20
CA HIS A 93 3.17 7.01 -4.27
C HIS A 93 3.64 6.93 -2.81
N ARG A 94 2.85 7.51 -1.93
CA ARG A 94 3.05 7.53 -0.48
C ARG A 94 1.71 7.67 0.20
N VAL A 95 1.51 6.99 1.32
CA VAL A 95 0.31 7.16 2.15
C VAL A 95 0.69 7.92 3.41
N CYS A 96 -0.08 8.96 3.73
CA CYS A 96 0.04 9.74 4.95
C CYS A 96 -1.22 9.49 5.79
N ALA A 97 -1.06 8.87 6.96
CA ALA A 97 -2.19 8.58 7.84
C ALA A 97 -2.71 9.83 8.54
N GLY A 98 -4.02 9.89 8.72
CA GLY A 98 -4.64 10.85 9.63
C GLY A 98 -4.46 10.46 11.09
N PRO A 99 -5.10 11.20 12.02
CA PRO A 99 -4.89 11.00 13.46
C PRO A 99 -5.42 9.68 14.01
N GLU A 100 -6.18 8.92 13.23
CA GLU A 100 -6.70 7.61 13.63
C GLU A 100 -5.96 6.46 12.96
N GLY A 101 -4.88 6.74 12.22
CA GLY A 101 -4.18 5.73 11.44
C GLY A 101 -4.85 5.46 10.11
N CYS A 102 -4.26 4.58 9.32
CA CYS A 102 -4.78 4.23 8.00
C CYS A 102 -4.34 2.81 7.66
N ASP A 103 -5.31 1.94 7.42
CA ASP A 103 -5.05 0.54 7.09
C ASP A 103 -5.40 0.28 5.64
N PHE A 104 -4.52 -0.41 4.94
CA PHE A 104 -4.77 -0.74 3.54
C PHE A 104 -4.11 -2.06 3.16
N VAL A 105 -4.65 -2.66 2.10
CA VAL A 105 -4.04 -3.80 1.43
C VAL A 105 -3.64 -3.38 0.04
N CYS A 106 -2.61 -4.00 -0.50
CA CYS A 106 -2.20 -3.75 -1.86
C CYS A 106 -1.81 -5.04 -2.57
N VAL A 107 -1.94 -5.01 -3.89
CA VAL A 107 -1.57 -6.13 -4.76
C VAL A 107 -0.54 -5.61 -5.75
N PHE A 108 0.56 -6.31 -5.88
CA PHE A 108 1.62 -5.97 -6.82
C PHE A 108 2.33 -7.23 -7.33
N ASP A 109 3.09 -7.06 -8.41
CA ASP A 109 3.90 -8.14 -8.98
C ASP A 109 5.18 -8.29 -8.17
N GLY A 110 5.28 -9.39 -7.42
CA GLY A 110 6.44 -9.64 -6.55
C GLY A 110 7.76 -9.81 -7.29
N ARG A 111 7.69 -10.08 -8.60
CA ARG A 111 8.90 -10.21 -9.43
C ARG A 111 9.57 -8.85 -9.66
N ARG A 112 8.87 -7.77 -9.46
CA ARG A 112 9.39 -6.41 -9.64
C ARG A 112 10.13 -5.88 -8.42
N GLY A 113 10.09 -6.59 -7.29
CA GLY A 113 10.81 -6.19 -6.09
C GLY A 113 10.25 -4.95 -5.40
N ASN A 114 8.94 -4.76 -5.45
CA ASN A 114 8.31 -3.62 -4.81
C ASN A 114 8.51 -3.64 -3.29
N LYS A 115 8.73 -2.45 -2.73
CA LYS A 115 8.88 -2.25 -1.28
C LYS A 115 7.96 -1.12 -0.83
N THR A 116 7.09 -1.42 0.05
CA THR A 116 6.21 -0.40 0.65
C THR A 116 6.96 0.50 1.61
#